data_12351568f2ef329fc741fc1fac2bc32c
#
_entry.id   12351568f2ef329fc741fc1fac2bc32c
#
_cell.length_a   1.000
_cell.length_b   1.000
_cell.length_c   1.000
_cell.angle_alpha   90.00
_cell.angle_beta   90.00
_cell.angle_gamma   90.00
#
_symmetry.space_group_name_H-M   'P 1'
#
loop_
_entity.id
_entity.type
_entity.pdbx_description
1 polymer ?
#
loop_
_entity_poly.entity_id
_entity_poly.type
_entity_poly.pdbx_seq_one_letter_code
_entity_poly.pdbx_strand_id
1 'polypeptide(L)'
;MSKIVVVDDSYAELQLIEECLKGANHTVVSYSSSEKLEDKVASEKPDLIVMDVVMPGRNGFQACRDLKSDDRCKNIPIILCTSKGNESDKFWGQQQGANGYIVKPFKPEDLLIAVKKAIS
;
A
#
# COMPACT_ATOMS: atom_id res chain seq x y z
N MET A 1 -2.45 14.91 -8.84
CA MET A 1 -3.50 14.46 -7.91
C MET A 1 -3.93 13.03 -8.26
N SER A 2 -3.87 12.16 -7.29
CA SER A 2 -4.19 10.74 -7.51
C SER A 2 -5.08 10.22 -6.39
N LYS A 3 -5.76 9.12 -6.65
CA LYS A 3 -6.57 8.42 -5.66
C LYS A 3 -5.77 7.23 -5.13
N ILE A 4 -5.55 7.20 -3.83
CA ILE A 4 -4.71 6.19 -3.19
C ILE A 4 -5.51 5.43 -2.14
N VAL A 5 -5.48 4.10 -2.22
CA VAL A 5 -6.04 3.23 -1.18
C VAL A 5 -4.93 2.94 -0.19
N VAL A 6 -5.19 3.15 1.09
CA VAL A 6 -4.24 2.85 2.18
C VAL A 6 -4.84 1.77 3.06
N VAL A 7 -4.06 0.73 3.34
CA VAL A 7 -4.49 -0.40 4.16
C VAL A 7 -3.51 -0.59 5.31
N ASP A 8 -3.96 -0.41 6.54
CA ASP A 8 -3.13 -0.55 7.73
C ASP A 8 -4.05 -0.75 8.93
N ASP A 9 -3.75 -1.74 9.76
CA ASP A 9 -4.57 -2.04 10.94
C ASP A 9 -4.27 -1.15 12.13
N SER A 10 -3.17 -0.40 12.10
CA SER A 10 -2.84 0.57 13.13
C SER A 10 -3.47 1.91 12.80
N TYR A 11 -4.44 2.35 13.61
CA TYR A 11 -5.13 3.62 13.39
C TYR A 11 -4.14 4.80 13.36
N ALA A 12 -3.18 4.83 14.27
CA ALA A 12 -2.21 5.91 14.34
C ALA A 12 -1.34 5.99 13.08
N GLU A 13 -0.88 4.83 12.58
CA GLU A 13 -0.06 4.80 11.37
C GLU A 13 -0.88 5.10 10.14
N LEU A 14 -2.12 4.63 10.10
CA LEU A 14 -3.04 4.95 9.01
C LEU A 14 -3.25 6.45 8.90
N GLN A 15 -3.48 7.14 10.03
CA GLN A 15 -3.63 8.59 10.04
C GLN A 15 -2.37 9.30 9.57
N LEU A 16 -1.21 8.84 9.99
CA LEU A 16 0.06 9.45 9.60
C LEU A 16 0.25 9.39 8.09
N ILE A 17 -0.03 8.23 7.50
CA ILE A 17 0.06 8.06 6.04
C ILE A 17 -0.98 8.93 5.34
N GLU A 18 -2.22 8.94 5.83
CA GLU A 18 -3.29 9.78 5.27
C GLU A 18 -2.91 11.25 5.24
N GLU A 19 -2.40 11.76 6.36
CA GLU A 19 -2.01 13.17 6.47
C GLU A 19 -0.91 13.51 5.47
N CYS A 20 0.07 12.63 5.35
CA CYS A 20 1.17 12.82 4.41
C CYS A 20 0.66 12.90 2.96
N LEU A 21 -0.20 11.97 2.56
CA LEU A 21 -0.70 11.90 1.20
C LEU A 21 -1.69 13.03 0.89
N LYS A 22 -2.58 13.34 1.82
CA LYS A 22 -3.52 14.45 1.65
C LYS A 22 -2.80 15.79 1.57
N GLY A 23 -1.71 15.95 2.34
CA GLY A 23 -0.88 17.14 2.28
C GLY A 23 -0.24 17.35 0.92
N ALA A 24 -0.07 16.29 0.14
CA ALA A 24 0.44 16.35 -1.22
C ALA A 24 -0.68 16.35 -2.27
N ASN A 25 -1.90 16.64 -1.85
CA ASN A 25 -3.10 16.78 -2.71
C ASN A 25 -3.61 15.47 -3.32
N HIS A 26 -3.30 14.32 -2.69
CA HIS A 26 -3.91 13.06 -3.09
C HIS A 26 -5.23 12.83 -2.36
N THR A 27 -6.14 12.13 -3.00
CA THR A 27 -7.36 11.63 -2.37
C THR A 27 -7.05 10.27 -1.76
N VAL A 28 -7.47 10.05 -0.52
CA VAL A 28 -7.14 8.81 0.21
C VAL A 28 -8.42 8.09 0.63
N VAL A 29 -8.45 6.78 0.39
CA VAL A 29 -9.49 5.88 0.89
C VAL A 29 -8.79 4.84 1.75
N SER A 30 -9.20 4.70 3.01
CA SER A 30 -8.48 3.88 3.98
C SER A 30 -9.29 2.67 4.42
N TYR A 31 -8.59 1.56 4.61
CA TYR A 31 -9.16 0.33 5.16
C TYR A 31 -8.23 -0.20 6.26
N SER A 32 -8.82 -0.82 7.28
CA SER A 32 -8.06 -1.33 8.43
C SER A 32 -7.73 -2.82 8.32
N SER A 33 -8.12 -3.46 7.23
CA SER A 33 -7.80 -4.88 6.99
C SER A 33 -7.79 -5.16 5.50
N SER A 34 -7.28 -6.35 5.14
CA SER A 34 -7.28 -6.81 3.74
C SER A 34 -8.55 -7.57 3.37
N GLU A 35 -9.55 -7.61 4.25
CA GLU A 35 -10.80 -8.34 4.00
C GLU A 35 -11.51 -7.76 2.78
N LYS A 36 -11.83 -8.62 1.82
CA LYS A 36 -12.50 -8.25 0.56
C LYS A 36 -11.82 -7.10 -0.17
N LEU A 37 -10.51 -7.00 -0.02
CA LEU A 37 -9.75 -5.88 -0.57
C LEU A 37 -9.82 -5.84 -2.10
N GLU A 38 -9.82 -7.01 -2.76
CA GLU A 38 -9.91 -7.05 -4.21
C GLU A 38 -11.19 -6.38 -4.72
N ASP A 39 -12.33 -6.67 -4.07
CA ASP A 39 -13.61 -6.06 -4.45
C ASP A 39 -13.61 -4.56 -4.17
N LYS A 40 -13.06 -4.16 -3.03
CA LYS A 40 -12.97 -2.75 -2.66
C LYS A 40 -12.09 -1.96 -3.63
N VAL A 41 -10.94 -2.51 -3.96
CA VAL A 41 -10.01 -1.89 -4.90
C VAL A 41 -10.62 -1.82 -6.31
N ALA A 42 -11.27 -2.88 -6.75
CA ALA A 42 -11.93 -2.90 -8.05
C ALA A 42 -13.03 -1.82 -8.14
N SER A 43 -13.75 -1.60 -7.04
CA SER A 43 -14.79 -0.57 -6.97
C SER A 43 -14.20 0.85 -6.93
N GLU A 44 -13.16 1.06 -6.14
CA GLU A 44 -12.54 2.38 -6.00
C GLU A 44 -11.71 2.80 -7.19
N LYS A 45 -11.12 1.84 -7.91
CA LYS A 45 -10.24 2.09 -9.06
C LYS A 45 -9.14 3.10 -8.72
N PRO A 46 -8.33 2.83 -7.68
CA PRO A 46 -7.29 3.77 -7.29
C PRO A 46 -6.12 3.77 -8.26
N ASP A 47 -5.30 4.80 -8.16
CA ASP A 47 -4.06 4.89 -8.93
C ASP A 47 -2.90 4.16 -8.24
N LEU A 48 -3.05 3.89 -6.95
CA LEU A 48 -1.99 3.30 -6.13
C LEU A 48 -2.59 2.70 -4.87
N ILE A 49 -1.95 1.64 -4.37
CA ILE A 49 -2.27 1.05 -3.06
C ILE A 49 -1.02 1.14 -2.19
N VAL A 50 -1.17 1.66 -0.97
CA VAL A 50 -0.13 1.67 0.07
C VAL A 50 -0.64 0.75 1.19
N MET A 51 0.10 -0.31 1.50
CA MET A 51 -0.40 -1.37 2.37
C MET A 51 0.67 -1.88 3.33
N ASP A 52 0.30 -2.04 4.61
CA ASP A 52 1.16 -2.69 5.58
C ASP A 52 1.20 -4.20 5.33
N VAL A 53 2.27 -4.83 5.80
CA VAL A 53 2.45 -6.28 5.72
C VAL A 53 1.81 -6.97 6.93
N VAL A 54 2.09 -6.47 8.14
CA VAL A 54 1.64 -7.13 9.37
C VAL A 54 0.22 -6.71 9.70
N MET A 55 -0.72 -7.57 9.36
CA MET A 55 -2.14 -7.36 9.62
C MET A 55 -2.79 -8.66 10.03
N PRO A 56 -3.80 -8.63 10.91
CA PRO A 56 -4.53 -9.85 11.28
C PRO A 56 -5.27 -10.41 10.06
N GLY A 57 -5.46 -11.72 10.04
CA GLY A 57 -6.06 -12.40 8.90
C GLY A 57 -5.05 -12.51 7.76
N ARG A 58 -5.40 -12.01 6.59
CA ARG A 58 -4.51 -12.05 5.43
C ARG A 58 -3.50 -10.90 5.52
N ASN A 59 -2.19 -11.23 5.56
CA ASN A 59 -1.14 -10.22 5.63
C ASN A 59 -0.93 -9.52 4.27
N GLY A 60 -0.15 -8.45 4.28
CA GLY A 60 0.08 -7.64 3.09
C GLY A 60 0.81 -8.35 1.96
N PHE A 61 1.70 -9.29 2.27
CA PHE A 61 2.37 -10.07 1.23
C PHE A 61 1.36 -10.90 0.44
N GLN A 62 0.49 -11.61 1.15
CA GLN A 62 -0.53 -12.44 0.50
C GLN A 62 -1.56 -11.58 -0.23
N ALA A 63 -1.98 -10.48 0.38
CA ALA A 63 -2.92 -9.55 -0.25
C ALA A 63 -2.35 -8.96 -1.54
N CYS A 64 -1.06 -8.60 -1.53
CA CYS A 64 -0.38 -8.10 -2.71
C CYS A 64 -0.41 -9.13 -3.84
N ARG A 65 -0.03 -10.38 -3.54
CA ARG A 65 -0.06 -11.46 -4.51
C ARG A 65 -1.45 -11.66 -5.08
N ASP A 66 -2.47 -11.68 -4.21
CA ASP A 66 -3.85 -11.89 -4.63
C ASP A 66 -4.35 -10.75 -5.52
N LEU A 67 -4.02 -9.49 -5.18
CA LEU A 67 -4.36 -8.33 -6.00
C LEU A 67 -3.70 -8.42 -7.37
N LYS A 68 -2.44 -8.81 -7.42
CA LYS A 68 -1.71 -8.94 -8.70
C LYS A 68 -2.21 -10.10 -9.54
N SER A 69 -2.93 -11.04 -8.93
CA SER A 69 -3.54 -12.18 -9.64
C SER A 69 -4.99 -11.91 -10.04
N ASP A 70 -5.57 -10.81 -9.60
CA ASP A 70 -6.96 -10.42 -9.92
C ASP A 70 -6.95 -9.53 -11.16
N ASP A 71 -7.67 -9.92 -12.21
CA ASP A 71 -7.69 -9.18 -13.46
C ASP A 71 -8.15 -7.74 -13.31
N ARG A 72 -8.97 -7.46 -12.30
CA ARG A 72 -9.49 -6.11 -12.04
C ARG A 72 -8.45 -5.21 -11.37
N CYS A 73 -7.45 -5.80 -10.69
CA CYS A 73 -6.52 -5.08 -9.81
C CYS A 73 -5.07 -5.18 -10.24
N LYS A 74 -4.71 -6.12 -11.09
CA LYS A 74 -3.31 -6.49 -11.37
C LYS A 74 -2.44 -5.35 -11.90
N ASN A 75 -3.03 -4.35 -12.52
CA ASN A 75 -2.28 -3.23 -13.11
C ASN A 75 -2.11 -2.05 -12.14
N ILE A 76 -2.70 -2.13 -10.95
CA ILE A 76 -2.58 -1.07 -9.96
C ILE A 76 -1.27 -1.26 -9.19
N PRO A 77 -0.39 -0.24 -9.15
CA PRO A 77 0.86 -0.37 -8.41
C PRO A 77 0.60 -0.47 -6.91
N ILE A 78 1.46 -1.22 -6.21
CA ILE A 78 1.36 -1.45 -4.78
C ILE A 78 2.70 -1.12 -4.12
N ILE A 79 2.66 -0.26 -3.11
CA ILE A 79 3.79 0.00 -2.23
C ILE A 79 3.49 -0.67 -0.89
N LEU A 80 4.38 -1.54 -0.43
CA LEU A 80 4.29 -2.09 0.91
C LEU A 80 5.01 -1.15 1.88
N CYS A 81 4.34 -0.78 2.97
CA CYS A 81 4.84 0.18 3.95
C CYS A 81 4.75 -0.45 5.33
N THR A 82 5.87 -0.92 5.87
CA THR A 82 5.87 -1.81 7.03
C THR A 82 7.16 -1.70 7.85
N SER A 83 7.10 -2.14 9.11
CA SER A 83 8.28 -2.23 9.98
C SER A 83 9.19 -3.42 9.65
N LYS A 84 8.76 -4.34 8.77
CA LYS A 84 9.57 -5.49 8.36
C LYS A 84 10.62 -5.03 7.34
N GLY A 85 11.80 -4.65 7.85
CA GLY A 85 12.82 -3.98 7.04
C GLY A 85 14.03 -4.82 6.64
N ASN A 86 14.02 -6.13 6.86
CA ASN A 86 15.14 -7.00 6.47
C ASN A 86 15.20 -7.13 4.94
N GLU A 87 16.39 -7.40 4.43
CA GLU A 87 16.56 -7.62 2.98
C GLU A 87 15.69 -8.76 2.48
N SER A 88 15.53 -9.82 3.28
CA SER A 88 14.66 -10.94 2.92
C SER A 88 13.19 -10.53 2.84
N ASP A 89 12.75 -9.62 3.70
CA ASP A 89 11.37 -9.10 3.66
C ASP A 89 11.13 -8.30 2.38
N LYS A 90 12.08 -7.44 2.04
CA LYS A 90 11.99 -6.61 0.82
C LYS A 90 11.99 -7.48 -0.43
N PHE A 91 12.86 -8.49 -0.47
CA PHE A 91 12.91 -9.43 -1.58
C PHE A 91 11.60 -10.18 -1.72
N TRP A 92 11.04 -10.65 -0.59
CA TRP A 92 9.78 -11.39 -0.61
C TRP A 92 8.63 -10.51 -1.10
N GLY A 93 8.60 -9.24 -0.67
CA GLY A 93 7.60 -8.27 -1.17
C GLY A 93 7.69 -8.09 -2.68
N GLN A 94 8.88 -7.96 -3.20
CA GLN A 94 9.12 -7.84 -4.63
C GLN A 94 8.62 -9.08 -5.37
N GLN A 95 8.86 -10.27 -4.82
CA GLN A 95 8.40 -11.53 -5.40
C GLN A 95 6.88 -11.63 -5.44
N GLN A 96 6.17 -10.95 -4.51
CA GLN A 96 4.72 -10.92 -4.53
C GLN A 96 4.16 -9.89 -5.51
N GLY A 97 5.02 -9.14 -6.18
CA GLY A 97 4.61 -8.17 -7.19
C GLY A 97 4.55 -6.73 -6.69
N ALA A 98 5.06 -6.44 -5.50
CA ALA A 98 5.08 -5.07 -5.00
C ALA A 98 5.96 -4.19 -5.88
N ASN A 99 5.50 -2.97 -6.12
CA ASN A 99 6.20 -1.99 -6.95
C ASN A 99 7.11 -1.07 -6.13
N GLY A 100 6.97 -1.07 -4.81
CA GLY A 100 7.82 -0.33 -3.89
C GLY A 100 7.73 -0.89 -2.49
N TYR A 101 8.70 -0.54 -1.66
CA TYR A 101 8.80 -1.04 -0.29
C TYR A 101 9.35 0.08 0.59
N ILE A 102 8.61 0.46 1.62
CA ILE A 102 9.03 1.51 2.55
C ILE A 102 9.06 0.93 3.96
N VAL A 103 10.14 1.16 4.67
CA VAL A 103 10.33 0.67 6.03
C VAL A 103 9.93 1.76 7.04
N LYS A 104 9.08 1.40 7.98
CA LYS A 104 8.68 2.29 9.09
C LYS A 104 9.75 2.25 10.20
N PRO A 105 10.00 3.38 10.88
CA PRO A 105 9.45 4.70 10.60
C PRO A 105 10.08 5.32 9.37
N PHE A 106 9.30 6.08 8.61
CA PHE A 106 9.76 6.71 7.39
C PHE A 106 9.65 8.23 7.50
N LYS A 107 10.40 8.94 6.67
CA LYS A 107 10.23 10.38 6.52
C LYS A 107 9.12 10.65 5.51
N PRO A 108 8.27 11.67 5.72
CA PRO A 108 7.20 11.99 4.76
C PRO A 108 7.70 12.12 3.32
N GLU A 109 8.83 12.74 3.10
CA GLU A 109 9.40 12.90 1.76
C GLU A 109 9.77 11.57 1.11
N ASP A 110 10.17 10.57 1.90
CA ASP A 110 10.49 9.24 1.35
C ASP A 110 9.23 8.56 0.81
N LEU A 111 8.12 8.69 1.53
CA LEU A 111 6.84 8.14 1.06
C LEU A 111 6.39 8.86 -0.21
N LEU A 112 6.49 10.20 -0.24
CA LEU A 112 6.05 10.97 -1.40
C LEU A 112 6.90 10.69 -2.64
N ILE A 113 8.20 10.48 -2.47
CA ILE A 113 9.08 10.09 -3.57
C ILE A 113 8.67 8.73 -4.13
N ALA A 114 8.41 7.76 -3.25
CA ALA A 114 8.01 6.43 -3.67
C ALA A 114 6.65 6.46 -4.39
N VAL A 115 5.71 7.25 -3.90
CA VAL A 115 4.40 7.42 -4.52
C VAL A 115 4.54 7.99 -5.93
N LYS A 116 5.32 9.06 -6.08
CA LYS A 116 5.53 9.69 -7.38
C LYS A 116 6.16 8.72 -8.37
N LYS A 117 7.14 7.95 -7.92
CA LYS A 117 7.81 6.96 -8.76
C LYS A 117 6.85 5.85 -9.19
N ALA A 118 5.97 5.40 -8.30
CA ALA A 118 5.05 4.31 -8.59
C ALA A 118 3.95 4.72 -9.56
N ILE A 119 3.51 5.96 -9.51
CA ILE A 119 2.41 6.47 -10.34
C ILE A 119 2.88 6.93 -11.73
N SER A 120 4.13 7.35 -11.83
CA SER A 120 4.65 7.90 -13.11
C SER A 120 4.92 6.85 -14.17
#